data_a10b959d66e33cb2caa1020181c15b14
#
_entry.id   a10b959d66e33cb2caa1020181c15b14
#
_cell.length_a   1.000
_cell.length_b   1.000
_cell.length_c   1.000
_cell.angle_alpha   90.00
_cell.angle_beta   90.00
_cell.angle_gamma   90.00
#
_symmetry.space_group_name_H-M   'P 1'
#
loop_
_entity.id
_entity.type
_entity.pdbx_description
1 polymer ?
#
loop_
_entity_poly.entity_id
_entity_poly.type
_entity_poly.pdbx_seq_one_letter_code
_entity_poly.pdbx_strand_id
1 'polypeptide(L)'
;DRHFRITEKMGFELITIPMTENGPDMDMVEEYIKDPAVKGMWNVPKYSNPQGIVYSDETINRIAKMKPAAPDFLLMWDNAYCVHEFDGDFVPFKNILAECEKYGNADMPFEFASTSKLCLPGNGISCFACSEGNMEYMLKWWGVRVISFDKVNQIRHVKFLKDKENLLKHMKKHGEILKPKFDIVLNTLEKELGGTGLASWTTPKGGYFVSVDLKNGLAKKALALAKE
;
A
#
# COMPACT_ATOMS: atom_id res chain seq x y z
N ASP A 1 7.00 -0.28 8.19
CA ASP A 1 7.82 -1.02 9.17
C ASP A 1 7.07 -1.40 10.45
N ARG A 2 5.95 -0.74 10.81
CA ARG A 2 5.19 -1.09 12.04
C ARG A 2 4.53 -2.47 11.96
N HIS A 3 3.94 -2.81 10.82
CA HIS A 3 3.33 -4.13 10.62
C HIS A 3 4.37 -5.25 10.70
N PHE A 4 5.59 -5.06 10.23
CA PHE A 4 6.67 -6.04 10.42
C PHE A 4 6.91 -6.34 11.90
N ARG A 5 7.09 -5.28 12.71
CA ARG A 5 7.29 -5.44 14.15
C ARG A 5 6.11 -6.07 14.87
N ILE A 6 4.88 -5.76 14.45
CA ILE A 6 3.67 -6.38 15.03
C ILE A 6 3.64 -7.86 14.66
N THR A 7 3.88 -8.21 13.39
CA THR A 7 3.90 -9.59 12.90
C THR A 7 4.94 -10.42 13.64
N GLU A 8 6.17 -9.92 13.78
CA GLU A 8 7.23 -10.58 14.56
C GLU A 8 6.85 -10.74 16.05
N LYS A 9 6.25 -9.70 16.66
CA LYS A 9 5.79 -9.76 18.06
C LYS A 9 4.67 -10.77 18.29
N MET A 10 3.89 -11.07 17.24
CA MET A 10 2.88 -12.12 17.27
C MET A 10 3.44 -13.52 16.97
N GLY A 11 4.75 -13.63 16.79
CA GLY A 11 5.45 -14.92 16.60
C GLY A 11 5.52 -15.41 15.16
N PHE A 12 5.20 -14.58 14.20
CA PHE A 12 5.34 -14.92 12.77
C PHE A 12 6.76 -14.60 12.27
N GLU A 13 7.26 -15.47 11.42
CA GLU A 13 8.44 -15.22 10.60
C GLU A 13 8.05 -14.42 9.35
N LEU A 14 8.90 -13.46 8.96
CA LEU A 14 8.69 -12.62 7.79
C LEU A 14 9.53 -13.12 6.63
N ILE A 15 8.87 -13.47 5.54
CA ILE A 15 9.51 -13.82 4.27
C ILE A 15 9.51 -12.57 3.38
N THR A 16 10.69 -12.12 2.97
CA THR A 16 10.82 -10.96 2.08
C THR A 16 10.71 -11.41 0.63
N ILE A 17 9.73 -10.84 -0.09
CA ILE A 17 9.58 -11.03 -1.54
C ILE A 17 10.14 -9.80 -2.26
N PRO A 18 11.05 -9.98 -3.22
CA PRO A 18 11.52 -8.90 -4.08
C PRO A 18 10.37 -8.22 -4.82
N MET A 19 10.49 -6.91 -5.00
CA MET A 19 9.55 -6.12 -5.80
C MET A 19 10.08 -5.96 -7.22
N THR A 20 9.20 -6.11 -8.19
CA THR A 20 9.40 -5.74 -9.59
C THR A 20 8.72 -4.40 -9.88
N GLU A 21 8.87 -3.86 -11.07
CA GLU A 21 8.15 -2.66 -11.50
C GLU A 21 6.62 -2.82 -11.54
N ASN A 22 6.11 -4.06 -11.56
CA ASN A 22 4.70 -4.41 -11.66
C ASN A 22 4.09 -4.94 -10.35
N GLY A 23 4.84 -4.94 -9.25
CA GLY A 23 4.44 -5.50 -7.96
C GLY A 23 5.43 -6.54 -7.44
N PRO A 24 5.03 -7.40 -6.49
CA PRO A 24 5.90 -8.45 -5.97
C PRO A 24 6.27 -9.48 -7.05
N ASP A 25 7.41 -10.13 -6.88
CA ASP A 25 7.78 -11.31 -7.69
C ASP A 25 6.75 -12.43 -7.44
N MET A 26 5.82 -12.55 -8.37
CA MET A 26 4.71 -13.48 -8.22
C MET A 26 5.13 -14.94 -8.37
N ASP A 27 6.24 -15.23 -9.07
CA ASP A 27 6.73 -16.61 -9.18
C ASP A 27 7.23 -17.09 -7.81
N MET A 28 7.92 -16.23 -7.07
CA MET A 28 8.30 -16.51 -5.69
C MET A 28 7.10 -16.61 -4.76
N VAL A 29 6.13 -15.70 -4.87
CA VAL A 29 4.90 -15.75 -4.06
C VAL A 29 4.19 -17.08 -4.25
N GLU A 30 3.98 -17.48 -5.51
CA GLU A 30 3.27 -18.73 -5.86
C GLU A 30 4.02 -19.99 -5.40
N GLU A 31 5.33 -19.91 -5.24
CA GLU A 31 6.12 -21.00 -4.65
C GLU A 31 5.94 -21.06 -3.13
N TYR A 32 6.07 -19.93 -2.44
CA TYR A 32 5.97 -19.88 -0.98
C TYR A 32 4.59 -20.26 -0.46
N ILE A 33 3.51 -19.90 -1.14
CA ILE A 33 2.13 -20.23 -0.68
C ILE A 33 1.79 -21.72 -0.78
N LYS A 34 2.65 -22.55 -1.37
CA LYS A 34 2.52 -24.03 -1.34
C LYS A 34 2.83 -24.62 0.04
N ASP A 35 3.53 -23.87 0.89
CA ASP A 35 3.78 -24.25 2.27
C ASP A 35 2.58 -23.85 3.14
N PRO A 36 1.92 -24.81 3.82
CA PRO A 36 0.80 -24.52 4.72
C PRO A 36 1.19 -23.71 5.96
N ALA A 37 2.48 -23.53 6.25
CA ALA A 37 2.97 -22.64 7.29
C ALA A 37 2.87 -21.15 6.90
N VAL A 38 2.78 -20.84 5.59
CA VAL A 38 2.62 -19.46 5.11
C VAL A 38 1.17 -19.01 5.29
N LYS A 39 0.95 -18.09 6.24
CA LYS A 39 -0.40 -17.71 6.72
C LYS A 39 -0.94 -16.42 6.13
N GLY A 40 -0.16 -15.70 5.35
CA GLY A 40 -0.66 -14.49 4.75
C GLY A 40 0.39 -13.71 3.98
N MET A 41 -0.09 -12.65 3.32
CA MET A 41 0.72 -11.75 2.53
C MET A 41 0.27 -10.31 2.79
N TRP A 42 1.24 -9.42 3.05
CA TRP A 42 0.97 -8.00 3.19
C TRP A 42 1.31 -7.24 1.92
N ASN A 43 0.37 -6.43 1.42
CA ASN A 43 0.50 -5.70 0.18
C ASN A 43 0.20 -4.21 0.36
N VAL A 44 0.99 -3.36 -0.28
CA VAL A 44 0.69 -1.94 -0.49
C VAL A 44 0.62 -1.71 -2.01
N PRO A 45 -0.56 -1.91 -2.63
CA PRO A 45 -0.65 -2.16 -4.06
C PRO A 45 -0.51 -0.92 -4.94
N LYS A 46 -0.71 0.27 -4.38
CA LYS A 46 -0.67 1.52 -5.14
C LYS A 46 0.27 2.50 -4.46
N TYR A 47 1.23 3.03 -5.23
CA TYR A 47 2.29 3.95 -4.75
C TYR A 47 3.00 3.45 -3.50
N SER A 48 3.44 2.21 -3.54
CA SER A 48 4.01 1.48 -2.41
C SER A 48 5.14 2.25 -1.71
N ASN A 49 5.21 2.11 -0.40
CA ASN A 49 6.32 2.64 0.41
C ASN A 49 7.41 1.55 0.53
N PRO A 50 8.65 1.78 0.08
CA PRO A 50 9.24 3.05 -0.37
C PRO A 50 9.30 3.25 -1.90
N GLN A 51 8.97 2.25 -2.72
CA GLN A 51 9.33 2.26 -4.15
C GLN A 51 8.37 3.09 -5.03
N GLY A 52 7.17 3.43 -4.56
CA GLY A 52 6.17 4.14 -5.37
C GLY A 52 5.54 3.28 -6.48
N ILE A 53 5.68 1.95 -6.40
CA ILE A 53 5.18 1.01 -7.40
C ILE A 53 3.67 0.92 -7.34
N VAL A 54 3.05 0.75 -8.50
CA VAL A 54 1.63 0.42 -8.67
C VAL A 54 1.55 -0.99 -9.26
N TYR A 55 0.81 -1.88 -8.61
CA TYR A 55 0.65 -3.26 -9.11
C TYR A 55 -0.06 -3.26 -10.45
N SER A 56 0.44 -4.06 -11.38
CA SER A 56 -0.21 -4.26 -12.66
C SER A 56 -1.49 -5.07 -12.51
N ASP A 57 -2.39 -4.94 -13.50
CA ASP A 57 -3.60 -5.74 -13.59
C ASP A 57 -3.30 -7.25 -13.61
N GLU A 58 -2.19 -7.65 -14.22
CA GLU A 58 -1.74 -9.03 -14.26
C GLU A 58 -1.34 -9.51 -12.86
N THR A 59 -0.54 -8.73 -12.13
CA THR A 59 -0.16 -9.03 -10.75
C THR A 59 -1.38 -9.19 -9.86
N ILE A 60 -2.35 -8.26 -9.95
CA ILE A 60 -3.59 -8.36 -9.16
C ILE A 60 -4.37 -9.62 -9.53
N ASN A 61 -4.46 -9.96 -10.81
CA ASN A 61 -5.12 -11.18 -11.26
C ASN A 61 -4.41 -12.45 -10.74
N ARG A 62 -3.07 -12.48 -10.76
CA ARG A 62 -2.31 -13.61 -10.21
C ARG A 62 -2.56 -13.76 -8.72
N ILE A 63 -2.51 -12.66 -7.95
CA ILE A 63 -2.83 -12.65 -6.52
C ILE A 63 -4.26 -13.16 -6.28
N ALA A 64 -5.24 -12.68 -7.04
CA ALA A 64 -6.63 -13.09 -6.88
C ALA A 64 -6.87 -14.57 -7.19
N LYS A 65 -6.07 -15.15 -8.08
CA LYS A 65 -6.15 -16.58 -8.48
C LYS A 65 -5.40 -17.53 -7.55
N MET A 66 -4.59 -17.05 -6.65
CA MET A 66 -3.77 -17.89 -5.76
C MET A 66 -4.60 -18.97 -5.09
N LYS A 67 -3.97 -20.12 -4.86
CA LYS A 67 -4.53 -21.25 -4.11
C LYS A 67 -3.53 -21.63 -3.00
N PRO A 68 -3.49 -20.85 -1.92
CA PRO A 68 -2.60 -21.14 -0.80
C PRO A 68 -2.88 -22.50 -0.20
N ALA A 69 -1.83 -23.22 0.22
CA ALA A 69 -1.97 -24.49 0.92
C ALA A 69 -2.54 -24.32 2.33
N ALA A 70 -2.33 -23.15 2.96
CA ALA A 70 -2.93 -22.79 4.23
C ALA A 70 -4.41 -22.42 4.05
N PRO A 71 -5.38 -23.15 4.66
CA PRO A 71 -6.80 -22.83 4.53
C PRO A 71 -7.19 -21.52 5.23
N ASP A 72 -6.34 -21.02 6.11
CA ASP A 72 -6.47 -19.78 6.89
C ASP A 72 -5.57 -18.65 6.36
N PHE A 73 -5.14 -18.73 5.10
CA PHE A 73 -4.31 -17.69 4.47
C PHE A 73 -5.09 -16.38 4.31
N LEU A 74 -4.48 -15.28 4.73
CA LEU A 74 -5.07 -13.94 4.63
C LEU A 74 -4.23 -13.01 3.74
N LEU A 75 -4.91 -12.34 2.83
CA LEU A 75 -4.35 -11.29 1.99
C LEU A 75 -4.64 -9.93 2.62
N MET A 76 -3.62 -9.31 3.23
CA MET A 76 -3.73 -7.95 3.79
C MET A 76 -3.46 -6.94 2.69
N TRP A 77 -4.49 -6.20 2.27
CA TRP A 77 -4.45 -5.24 1.18
C TRP A 77 -4.50 -3.82 1.71
N ASP A 78 -3.33 -3.25 1.99
CA ASP A 78 -3.18 -1.91 2.56
C ASP A 78 -3.22 -0.85 1.46
N ASN A 79 -4.42 -0.35 1.18
CA ASN A 79 -4.67 0.64 0.14
C ASN A 79 -4.49 2.08 0.65
N ALA A 80 -3.40 2.32 1.36
CA ALA A 80 -3.12 3.59 2.04
C ALA A 80 -2.96 4.79 1.08
N TYR A 81 -2.64 4.55 -0.20
CA TYR A 81 -2.35 5.59 -1.19
C TYR A 81 -3.31 5.57 -2.39
N CYS A 82 -4.52 5.06 -2.22
CA CYS A 82 -5.47 4.79 -3.30
C CYS A 82 -5.83 6.01 -4.19
N VAL A 83 -5.66 7.24 -3.71
CA VAL A 83 -6.02 8.50 -4.38
C VAL A 83 -4.89 9.55 -4.30
N HIS A 84 -3.64 9.11 -4.31
CA HIS A 84 -2.48 9.97 -4.07
C HIS A 84 -1.70 10.29 -5.36
N GLU A 85 -2.37 10.43 -6.48
CA GLU A 85 -1.76 10.92 -7.71
C GLU A 85 -1.29 12.37 -7.52
N PHE A 86 -0.06 12.66 -7.93
CA PHE A 86 0.45 14.03 -8.05
C PHE A 86 0.83 14.38 -9.50
N ASP A 87 0.94 13.38 -10.36
CA ASP A 87 1.21 13.56 -11.78
C ASP A 87 0.11 12.89 -12.61
N GLY A 88 -0.76 13.72 -13.18
CA GLY A 88 -1.92 13.28 -13.93
C GLY A 88 -3.21 13.19 -13.11
N ASP A 89 -4.21 12.54 -13.73
CA ASP A 89 -5.52 12.32 -13.11
C ASP A 89 -5.57 11.00 -12.34
N PHE A 90 -6.66 10.83 -11.59
CA PHE A 90 -6.93 9.60 -10.86
C PHE A 90 -6.89 8.37 -11.79
N VAL A 91 -6.04 7.41 -11.44
CA VAL A 91 -5.92 6.13 -12.16
C VAL A 91 -6.80 5.09 -11.48
N PRO A 92 -7.84 4.57 -12.17
CA PRO A 92 -8.63 3.45 -11.65
C PRO A 92 -7.74 2.25 -11.35
N PHE A 93 -8.11 1.53 -10.30
CA PHE A 93 -7.37 0.37 -9.81
C PHE A 93 -8.33 -0.80 -9.61
N LYS A 94 -7.91 -2.03 -9.91
CA LYS A 94 -8.77 -3.20 -9.76
C LYS A 94 -9.17 -3.41 -8.30
N ASN A 95 -10.44 -3.71 -8.08
CA ASN A 95 -10.95 -4.06 -6.77
C ASN A 95 -10.56 -5.50 -6.43
N ILE A 96 -9.67 -5.67 -5.46
CA ILE A 96 -9.15 -6.99 -5.07
C ILE A 96 -10.24 -7.93 -4.54
N LEU A 97 -11.24 -7.39 -3.83
CA LEU A 97 -12.37 -8.19 -3.31
C LEU A 97 -13.14 -8.81 -4.47
N ALA A 98 -13.51 -7.99 -5.46
CA ALA A 98 -14.24 -8.45 -6.64
C ALA A 98 -13.40 -9.41 -7.51
N GLU A 99 -12.09 -9.17 -7.62
CA GLU A 99 -11.22 -10.09 -8.36
C GLU A 99 -11.08 -11.42 -7.65
N CYS A 100 -10.89 -11.44 -6.33
CA CYS A 100 -10.82 -12.68 -5.56
C CYS A 100 -12.14 -13.47 -5.62
N GLU A 101 -13.29 -12.81 -5.57
CA GLU A 101 -14.61 -13.45 -5.69
C GLU A 101 -14.77 -14.21 -7.00
N LYS A 102 -14.32 -13.64 -8.13
CA LYS A 102 -14.35 -14.29 -9.45
C LYS A 102 -13.65 -15.66 -9.47
N TYR A 103 -12.64 -15.83 -8.63
CA TYR A 103 -11.83 -17.06 -8.56
C TYR A 103 -12.17 -17.96 -7.36
N GLY A 104 -13.27 -17.66 -6.65
CA GLY A 104 -13.71 -18.42 -5.48
C GLY A 104 -12.83 -18.23 -4.24
N ASN A 105 -12.17 -17.09 -4.14
CA ASN A 105 -11.29 -16.69 -3.03
C ASN A 105 -11.85 -15.51 -2.24
N ALA A 106 -13.18 -15.35 -2.16
CA ALA A 106 -13.85 -14.21 -1.55
C ALA A 106 -13.41 -13.94 -0.09
N ASP A 107 -13.09 -15.01 0.65
CA ASP A 107 -12.70 -14.92 2.06
C ASP A 107 -11.21 -14.64 2.28
N MET A 108 -10.41 -14.60 1.22
CA MET A 108 -8.98 -14.39 1.35
C MET A 108 -8.60 -12.91 1.65
N PRO A 109 -9.18 -11.88 0.96
CA PRO A 109 -8.71 -10.51 1.09
C PRO A 109 -9.36 -9.77 2.25
N PHE A 110 -8.51 -8.97 2.94
CA PHE A 110 -8.88 -7.88 3.83
C PHE A 110 -8.31 -6.58 3.29
N GLU A 111 -9.14 -5.68 2.80
CA GLU A 111 -8.72 -4.40 2.26
C GLU A 111 -8.84 -3.31 3.32
N PHE A 112 -7.79 -2.52 3.49
CA PHE A 112 -7.71 -1.44 4.47
C PHE A 112 -7.48 -0.10 3.78
N ALA A 113 -8.16 0.94 4.27
CA ALA A 113 -7.93 2.31 3.86
C ALA A 113 -8.05 3.25 5.04
N SER A 114 -7.44 4.43 4.94
CA SER A 114 -7.59 5.47 5.95
C SER A 114 -7.48 6.87 5.38
N THR A 115 -8.03 7.84 6.09
CA THR A 115 -7.93 9.26 5.74
C THR A 115 -6.69 9.94 6.32
N SER A 116 -5.84 9.20 7.05
CA SER A 116 -4.68 9.77 7.76
C SER A 116 -3.71 10.53 6.86
N LYS A 117 -3.64 10.17 5.58
CA LYS A 117 -2.79 10.83 4.57
C LYS A 117 -3.59 11.67 3.56
N LEU A 118 -4.92 11.72 3.71
CA LEU A 118 -5.82 12.50 2.85
C LEU A 118 -6.12 13.87 3.48
N CYS A 119 -6.52 13.85 4.76
CA CYS A 119 -6.91 15.06 5.50
C CYS A 119 -6.82 14.82 7.01
N LEU A 120 -6.79 15.89 7.78
CA LEU A 120 -6.82 15.90 9.25
C LEU A 120 -5.81 14.92 9.87
N PRO A 121 -4.50 15.06 9.62
CA PRO A 121 -3.50 14.16 10.19
C PRO A 121 -3.60 14.13 11.72
N GLY A 122 -3.49 12.94 12.30
CA GLY A 122 -3.71 12.70 13.72
C GLY A 122 -5.18 12.47 14.13
N ASN A 123 -6.15 12.82 13.26
CA ASN A 123 -7.58 12.57 13.45
C ASN A 123 -8.17 11.74 12.30
N GLY A 124 -7.36 10.92 11.64
CA GLY A 124 -7.82 10.06 10.56
C GLY A 124 -8.88 9.08 11.03
N ILE A 125 -9.79 8.74 10.13
CA ILE A 125 -10.65 7.58 10.24
C ILE A 125 -10.12 6.48 9.34
N SER A 126 -10.39 5.22 9.68
CA SER A 126 -10.06 4.07 8.87
C SER A 126 -11.30 3.26 8.56
N CYS A 127 -11.25 2.55 7.46
CA CYS A 127 -12.23 1.54 7.12
C CYS A 127 -11.51 0.28 6.65
N PHE A 128 -12.21 -0.85 6.73
CA PHE A 128 -11.76 -2.05 6.07
C PHE A 128 -12.94 -2.73 5.39
N ALA A 129 -12.64 -3.57 4.41
CA ALA A 129 -13.61 -4.35 3.68
C ALA A 129 -13.11 -5.79 3.55
N CYS A 130 -14.02 -6.75 3.59
CA CYS A 130 -13.78 -8.18 3.41
C CYS A 130 -15.09 -8.85 2.96
N SER A 131 -15.08 -10.16 2.81
CA SER A 131 -16.29 -10.94 2.55
C SER A 131 -17.32 -10.79 3.69
N GLU A 132 -18.57 -11.10 3.37
CA GLU A 132 -19.67 -11.06 4.35
C GLU A 132 -19.40 -11.97 5.56
N GLY A 133 -18.94 -13.21 5.30
CA GLY A 133 -18.62 -14.16 6.37
C GLY A 133 -17.50 -13.68 7.30
N ASN A 134 -16.43 -13.11 6.73
CA ASN A 134 -15.36 -12.49 7.51
C ASN A 134 -15.86 -11.26 8.28
N MET A 135 -16.75 -10.47 7.68
CA MET A 135 -17.34 -9.30 8.34
C MET A 135 -18.18 -9.73 9.55
N GLU A 136 -19.01 -10.75 9.42
CA GLU A 136 -19.78 -11.28 10.54
C GLU A 136 -18.90 -11.75 11.71
N TYR A 137 -17.78 -12.43 11.36
CA TYR A 137 -16.79 -12.84 12.36
C TYR A 137 -16.16 -11.63 13.05
N MET A 138 -15.73 -10.63 12.30
CA MET A 138 -15.10 -9.42 12.85
C MET A 138 -16.06 -8.60 13.71
N LEU A 139 -17.33 -8.50 13.34
CA LEU A 139 -18.35 -7.78 14.11
C LEU A 139 -18.58 -8.40 15.50
N LYS A 140 -18.47 -9.72 15.64
CA LYS A 140 -18.53 -10.38 16.96
C LYS A 140 -17.38 -9.91 17.87
N TRP A 141 -16.18 -9.82 17.34
CA TRP A 141 -15.01 -9.33 18.09
C TRP A 141 -15.11 -7.84 18.41
N TRP A 142 -15.56 -7.01 17.47
CA TRP A 142 -15.74 -5.59 17.72
C TRP A 142 -16.85 -5.30 18.73
N GLY A 143 -17.93 -6.03 18.70
CA GLY A 143 -19.03 -5.89 19.67
C GLY A 143 -18.57 -6.07 21.12
N VAL A 144 -17.50 -6.83 21.34
CA VAL A 144 -16.90 -7.01 22.68
C VAL A 144 -15.87 -5.92 22.99
N ARG A 145 -15.14 -5.42 21.97
CA ARG A 145 -13.99 -4.52 22.17
C ARG A 145 -14.35 -3.05 22.11
N VAL A 146 -15.37 -2.69 21.36
CA VAL A 146 -15.73 -1.29 21.06
C VAL A 146 -17.23 -1.09 21.20
N ILE A 147 -17.65 -0.22 22.12
CA ILE A 147 -19.07 0.15 22.28
C ILE A 147 -19.52 1.04 21.12
N SER A 148 -18.69 2.01 20.71
CA SER A 148 -18.99 2.95 19.64
C SER A 148 -17.70 3.54 19.08
N PHE A 149 -17.70 3.79 17.78
CA PHE A 149 -16.64 4.55 17.11
C PHE A 149 -16.88 6.06 17.27
N ASP A 150 -15.83 6.87 17.08
CA ASP A 150 -15.89 8.34 17.17
C ASP A 150 -16.76 8.93 16.04
N LYS A 151 -18.06 9.05 16.30
CA LYS A 151 -19.06 9.57 15.36
C LYS A 151 -18.85 11.04 15.05
N VAL A 152 -18.32 11.82 16.00
CA VAL A 152 -18.05 13.25 15.78
C VAL A 152 -16.96 13.41 14.74
N ASN A 153 -15.88 12.61 14.84
CA ASN A 153 -14.80 12.61 13.85
C ASN A 153 -15.27 12.10 12.48
N GLN A 154 -16.12 11.06 12.45
CA GLN A 154 -16.72 10.58 11.20
C GLN A 154 -17.55 11.68 10.51
N ILE A 155 -18.42 12.39 11.26
CA ILE A 155 -19.22 13.50 10.72
C ILE A 155 -18.31 14.65 10.23
N ARG A 156 -17.22 14.93 10.91
CA ARG A 156 -16.23 15.92 10.48
C ARG A 156 -15.67 15.58 9.10
N HIS A 157 -15.29 14.32 8.87
CA HIS A 157 -14.83 13.84 7.57
C HIS A 157 -15.91 13.91 6.49
N VAL A 158 -17.14 13.48 6.80
CA VAL A 158 -18.27 13.57 5.87
C VAL A 158 -18.55 15.01 5.46
N LYS A 159 -18.54 15.95 6.41
CA LYS A 159 -18.74 17.37 6.10
C LYS A 159 -17.62 17.97 5.27
N PHE A 160 -16.37 17.54 5.46
CA PHE A 160 -15.22 18.05 4.76
C PHE A 160 -15.06 17.43 3.36
N LEU A 161 -15.07 16.11 3.26
CA LEU A 161 -14.87 15.37 2.00
C LEU A 161 -16.13 15.28 1.16
N LYS A 162 -17.30 15.26 1.78
CA LYS A 162 -18.64 15.16 1.19
C LYS A 162 -18.87 13.89 0.39
N ASP A 163 -18.23 13.75 -0.79
CA ASP A 163 -18.37 12.68 -1.74
C ASP A 163 -17.04 12.41 -2.47
N LYS A 164 -17.03 11.40 -3.35
CA LYS A 164 -15.87 10.99 -4.13
C LYS A 164 -15.32 12.12 -5.00
N GLU A 165 -16.19 12.92 -5.62
CA GLU A 165 -15.75 14.01 -6.51
C GLU A 165 -14.98 15.08 -5.72
N ASN A 166 -15.52 15.49 -4.58
CA ASN A 166 -14.85 16.46 -3.70
C ASN A 166 -13.56 15.89 -3.11
N LEU A 167 -13.54 14.59 -2.77
CA LEU A 167 -12.31 13.91 -2.35
C LEU A 167 -11.24 14.00 -3.44
N LEU A 168 -11.55 13.65 -4.67
CA LEU A 168 -10.59 13.70 -5.78
C LEU A 168 -10.13 15.13 -6.07
N LYS A 169 -11.03 16.13 -6.02
CA LYS A 169 -10.66 17.56 -6.12
C LYS A 169 -9.71 18.00 -5.00
N HIS A 170 -9.94 17.53 -3.79
CA HIS A 170 -9.05 17.80 -2.65
C HIS A 170 -7.67 17.18 -2.88
N MET A 171 -7.61 15.93 -3.32
CA MET A 171 -6.34 15.24 -3.59
C MET A 171 -5.59 15.84 -4.78
N LYS A 172 -6.28 16.37 -5.77
CA LYS A 172 -5.65 17.11 -6.87
C LYS A 172 -4.87 18.32 -6.36
N LYS A 173 -5.42 19.07 -5.39
CA LYS A 173 -4.69 20.19 -4.74
C LYS A 173 -3.46 19.70 -3.96
N HIS A 174 -3.53 18.53 -3.34
CA HIS A 174 -2.33 17.90 -2.74
C HIS A 174 -1.28 17.61 -3.81
N GLY A 175 -1.70 17.06 -4.95
CA GLY A 175 -0.83 16.81 -6.10
C GLY A 175 -0.13 18.08 -6.59
N GLU A 176 -0.84 19.18 -6.72
CA GLU A 176 -0.29 20.49 -7.12
C GLU A 176 0.81 20.99 -6.15
N ILE A 177 0.73 20.67 -4.86
CA ILE A 177 1.74 20.99 -3.85
C ILE A 177 2.93 20.03 -3.90
N LEU A 178 2.68 18.75 -4.19
CA LEU A 178 3.69 17.69 -4.16
C LEU A 178 4.51 17.64 -5.45
N LYS A 179 3.86 17.75 -6.60
CA LYS A 179 4.54 17.60 -7.89
C LYS A 179 5.79 18.47 -8.05
N PRO A 180 5.79 19.78 -7.76
CA PRO A 180 7.00 20.59 -7.86
C PRO A 180 8.16 20.09 -6.99
N LYS A 181 7.87 19.52 -5.81
CA LYS A 181 8.88 18.94 -4.92
C LYS A 181 9.49 17.67 -5.50
N PHE A 182 8.65 16.80 -6.08
CA PHE A 182 9.11 15.60 -6.76
C PHE A 182 9.93 15.95 -8.01
N ASP A 183 9.48 16.94 -8.80
CA ASP A 183 10.20 17.41 -9.98
C ASP A 183 11.61 17.91 -9.63
N ILE A 184 11.76 18.67 -8.53
CA ILE A 184 13.06 19.11 -8.04
C ILE A 184 13.95 17.92 -7.69
N VAL A 185 13.43 16.96 -6.94
CA VAL A 185 14.20 15.76 -6.52
C VAL A 185 14.62 14.95 -7.74
N LEU A 186 13.69 14.62 -8.64
CA LEU A 186 13.98 13.79 -9.82
C LEU A 186 14.95 14.49 -10.78
N ASN A 187 14.77 15.79 -11.04
CA ASN A 187 15.66 16.55 -11.90
C ASN A 187 17.06 16.67 -11.28
N THR A 188 17.16 16.79 -9.96
CA THR A 188 18.46 16.82 -9.28
C THR A 188 19.17 15.47 -9.36
N LEU A 189 18.45 14.37 -9.12
CA LEU A 189 19.00 13.02 -9.26
C LEU A 189 19.49 12.77 -10.69
N GLU A 190 18.69 13.15 -11.68
CA GLU A 190 19.08 12.99 -13.09
C GLU A 190 20.31 13.82 -13.45
N LYS A 191 20.33 15.08 -13.02
CA LYS A 191 21.45 16.00 -13.30
C LYS A 191 22.76 15.56 -12.67
N GLU A 192 22.71 15.13 -11.39
CA GLU A 192 23.92 14.83 -10.62
C GLU A 192 24.36 13.36 -10.72
N LEU A 193 23.43 12.42 -10.94
CA LEU A 193 23.70 10.99 -10.93
C LEU A 193 23.34 10.28 -12.24
N GLY A 194 22.57 10.94 -13.11
CA GLY A 194 22.17 10.37 -14.41
C GLY A 194 23.36 9.96 -15.25
N GLY A 195 23.32 8.77 -15.87
CA GLY A 195 24.37 8.23 -16.71
C GLY A 195 25.66 7.81 -15.99
N THR A 196 25.84 8.12 -14.69
CA THR A 196 27.05 7.74 -13.93
C THR A 196 27.14 6.25 -13.63
N GLY A 197 25.99 5.57 -13.66
CA GLY A 197 25.88 4.17 -13.26
C GLY A 197 26.10 3.91 -11.77
N LEU A 198 26.14 4.93 -10.92
CA LEU A 198 26.31 4.82 -9.46
C LEU A 198 25.00 4.60 -8.72
N ALA A 199 23.89 5.08 -9.27
CA ALA A 199 22.57 5.01 -8.69
C ALA A 199 21.50 4.70 -9.73
N SER A 200 20.37 4.19 -9.25
CA SER A 200 19.09 4.12 -9.95
C SER A 200 18.00 4.60 -9.01
N TRP A 201 16.89 5.09 -9.55
CA TRP A 201 15.76 5.57 -8.74
C TRP A 201 14.44 5.32 -9.42
N THR A 202 13.38 5.29 -8.59
CA THR A 202 12.01 5.20 -9.08
C THR A 202 11.47 6.57 -9.50
N THR A 203 10.57 6.59 -10.50
CA THR A 203 9.88 7.80 -10.96
C THR A 203 8.37 7.65 -10.72
N PRO A 204 7.92 7.78 -9.47
CA PRO A 204 6.51 7.58 -9.12
C PRO A 204 5.63 8.69 -9.67
N LYS A 205 4.36 8.36 -9.96
CA LYS A 205 3.31 9.33 -10.34
C LYS A 205 2.38 9.70 -9.17
N GLY A 206 2.66 9.17 -7.99
CA GLY A 206 1.86 9.37 -6.79
C GLY A 206 2.57 8.90 -5.53
N GLY A 207 1.89 9.00 -4.40
CA GLY A 207 2.47 8.67 -3.10
C GLY A 207 3.41 9.76 -2.56
N TYR A 208 4.37 9.34 -1.73
CA TYR A 208 5.23 10.26 -0.99
C TYR A 208 6.73 9.93 -1.07
N PHE A 209 7.12 8.96 -1.90
CA PHE A 209 8.47 8.39 -1.86
C PHE A 209 9.11 8.32 -3.23
N VAL A 210 10.41 8.59 -3.26
CA VAL A 210 11.32 8.21 -4.34
C VAL A 210 12.33 7.24 -3.73
N SER A 211 12.42 6.02 -4.24
CA SER A 211 13.44 5.07 -3.84
C SER A 211 14.69 5.29 -4.65
N VAL A 212 15.85 5.38 -3.98
CA VAL A 212 17.15 5.54 -4.62
C VAL A 212 18.03 4.37 -4.22
N ASP A 213 18.41 3.57 -5.19
CA ASP A 213 19.31 2.43 -5.02
C ASP A 213 20.73 2.82 -5.40
N LEU A 214 21.65 2.72 -4.45
CA LEU A 214 23.07 3.00 -4.64
C LEU A 214 23.86 1.70 -4.85
N LYS A 215 24.68 1.65 -5.86
CA LYS A 215 25.54 0.49 -6.13
C LYS A 215 26.53 0.22 -4.99
N ASN A 216 26.99 -1.02 -4.92
CA ASN A 216 28.08 -1.45 -4.03
C ASN A 216 27.83 -1.22 -2.53
N GLY A 217 26.58 -1.21 -2.07
CA GLY A 217 26.26 -1.05 -0.65
C GLY A 217 26.58 0.35 -0.10
N LEU A 218 26.67 1.36 -0.95
CA LEU A 218 27.04 2.73 -0.57
C LEU A 218 25.97 3.49 0.21
N ALA A 219 24.75 2.97 0.32
CA ALA A 219 23.63 3.65 0.98
C ALA A 219 23.96 4.09 2.42
N LYS A 220 24.60 3.22 3.23
CA LYS A 220 24.99 3.56 4.61
C LYS A 220 26.00 4.71 4.65
N LYS A 221 26.97 4.73 3.72
CA LYS A 221 27.98 5.80 3.64
C LYS A 221 27.35 7.12 3.19
N ALA A 222 26.47 7.08 2.18
CA ALA A 222 25.75 8.25 1.72
C ALA A 222 24.86 8.86 2.83
N LEU A 223 24.17 8.02 3.59
CA LEU A 223 23.36 8.47 4.74
C LEU A 223 24.22 9.10 5.86
N ALA A 224 25.42 8.60 6.09
CA ALA A 224 26.35 9.19 7.07
C ALA A 224 26.80 10.58 6.62
N LEU A 225 27.24 10.72 5.36
CA LEU A 225 27.65 12.00 4.78
C LEU A 225 26.52 13.04 4.71
N ALA A 226 25.28 12.61 4.49
CA ALA A 226 24.13 13.51 4.42
C ALA A 226 23.70 14.05 5.80
N LYS A 227 24.30 13.60 6.90
CA LYS A 227 24.05 14.08 8.27
C LYS A 227 25.06 15.13 8.74
N GLU A 228 26.16 15.27 8.02
CA GLU A 228 27.16 16.33 8.22
C GLU A 228 26.76 17.64 7.53
#